data_b96e80b5701f59fddb626dbf8c12e1fe
#
_entry.id   b96e80b5701f59fddb626dbf8c12e1fe
#
_cell.length_a   1.000
_cell.length_b   1.000
_cell.length_c   1.000
_cell.angle_alpha   90.00
_cell.angle_beta   90.00
_cell.angle_gamma   90.00
#
_symmetry.space_group_name_H-M   'P 1'
#
loop_
_entity.id
_entity.type
_entity.pdbx_description
1 polymer ?
#
loop_
_entity_poly.entity_id
_entity_poly.type
_entity_poly.pdbx_seq_one_letter_code
_entity_poly.pdbx_strand_id
1 'polypeptide(L)'
;MEFDLKSLGRDWIEGISGQELLARVQSEAKLIQGQDQPLVIEQTDPYDFTVEFFAAVSAGRSIALANPNWGAQEREQFTALIGLGTLPPVSVISSATRLKSGRQAKAILIPTGGTTNGIKLATHNWETLEVACKGVQQFLGGGAIDSCCVLPLYHVSGLMQLLRAYHSGGYIRFDEDEVEGRCLSYVPTQLRRALLDEKRIQVLSTTRVIFVGGAPMPESLAAAARELKLPVMPVYGMTETAAMVAAIPVTDFLTDSRAGALPIGDANIEIDSSGRIRIQSSALFKGYYGGEPLDLARGYLSGDEGYIDENERLHVTGRIDRLFISGGEKIDPREVEDAVSAIAGVEEVMALGLPDPEWGQKLVVYYTGEELVDWKERLKEQLATYKLPQEMLRVDRLPLDEKGKFLRPS
;
A
#
# COMPACT_ATOMS: atom_id res chain seq x y z
N MET A 1 11.69 13.47 16.97
CA MET A 1 12.03 14.88 16.62
C MET A 1 10.74 15.68 16.52
N GLU A 2 10.71 16.94 16.88
CA GLU A 2 9.51 17.76 16.71
C GLU A 2 9.36 18.18 15.24
N PHE A 3 8.10 18.29 14.80
CA PHE A 3 7.77 18.80 13.47
C PHE A 3 8.29 20.25 13.30
N ASP A 4 9.08 20.47 12.25
CA ASP A 4 9.59 21.82 11.95
C ASP A 4 8.68 22.51 10.91
N LEU A 5 7.76 23.33 11.43
CA LEU A 5 6.83 24.11 10.60
C LEU A 5 7.55 25.05 9.60
N LYS A 6 8.74 25.58 9.97
CA LYS A 6 9.47 26.52 9.10
C LYS A 6 9.98 25.87 7.82
N SER A 7 10.24 24.55 7.84
CA SER A 7 10.71 23.81 6.68
C SER A 7 9.67 23.76 5.54
N LEU A 8 8.40 24.02 5.81
CA LEU A 8 7.35 24.15 4.78
C LEU A 8 7.53 25.40 3.92
N GLY A 9 8.25 26.42 4.40
CA GLY A 9 8.45 27.69 3.68
C GLY A 9 9.44 27.64 2.53
N ARG A 10 10.07 26.49 2.26
CA ARG A 10 10.83 26.25 1.03
C ARG A 10 9.90 25.92 -0.13
N ASP A 11 10.31 26.20 -1.36
CA ASP A 11 9.57 25.76 -2.55
C ASP A 11 9.90 24.29 -2.82
N TRP A 12 8.95 23.39 -2.56
CA TRP A 12 9.13 21.93 -2.66
C TRP A 12 7.94 21.19 -3.25
N ILE A 13 6.87 21.88 -3.52
CA ILE A 13 5.70 21.38 -4.25
C ILE A 13 5.61 22.10 -5.58
N GLU A 14 5.43 21.36 -6.66
CA GLU A 14 5.31 21.93 -8.00
C GLU A 14 4.20 22.98 -8.08
N GLY A 15 4.53 24.15 -8.65
CA GLY A 15 3.58 25.23 -8.89
C GLY A 15 3.10 25.97 -7.64
N ILE A 16 3.64 25.69 -6.47
CA ILE A 16 3.19 26.27 -5.19
C ILE A 16 4.36 26.90 -4.45
N SER A 17 4.20 28.20 -4.10
CA SER A 17 5.16 28.89 -3.24
C SER A 17 5.17 28.29 -1.82
N GLY A 18 6.34 27.94 -1.31
CA GLY A 18 6.49 27.48 0.07
C GLY A 18 6.04 28.54 1.09
N GLN A 19 6.21 29.83 0.81
CA GLN A 19 5.72 30.90 1.68
C GLN A 19 4.19 30.96 1.73
N GLU A 20 3.52 30.73 0.60
CA GLU A 20 2.06 30.62 0.55
C GLU A 20 1.56 29.40 1.30
N LEU A 21 2.19 28.24 1.06
CA LEU A 21 1.88 27.00 1.78
C LEU A 21 2.01 27.21 3.29
N LEU A 22 3.15 27.77 3.75
CA LEU A 22 3.40 28.03 5.17
C LEU A 22 2.35 28.95 5.76
N ALA A 23 2.00 30.04 5.06
CA ALA A 23 1.00 31.00 5.51
C ALA A 23 -0.39 30.34 5.66
N ARG A 24 -0.80 29.53 4.68
CA ARG A 24 -2.08 28.80 4.75
C ARG A 24 -2.08 27.77 5.87
N VAL A 25 -1.03 26.98 6.01
CA VAL A 25 -0.90 26.01 7.11
C VAL A 25 -0.98 26.69 8.47
N GLN A 26 -0.30 27.84 8.66
CA GLN A 26 -0.36 28.60 9.91
C GLN A 26 -1.74 29.15 10.20
N SER A 27 -2.45 29.64 9.18
CA SER A 27 -3.82 30.15 9.30
C SER A 27 -4.77 29.03 9.70
N GLU A 28 -4.72 27.91 9.02
CA GLU A 28 -5.59 26.75 9.27
C GLU A 28 -5.31 26.13 10.63
N ALA A 29 -4.04 25.99 11.03
CA ALA A 29 -3.66 25.48 12.32
C ALA A 29 -4.27 26.24 13.50
N LYS A 30 -4.39 27.59 13.38
CA LYS A 30 -5.05 28.42 14.41
C LYS A 30 -6.54 28.14 14.52
N LEU A 31 -7.21 27.83 13.40
CA LEU A 31 -8.66 27.56 13.38
C LEU A 31 -9.02 26.22 14.01
N ILE A 32 -8.13 25.24 13.87
CA ILE A 32 -8.38 23.87 14.34
C ILE A 32 -7.76 23.57 15.71
N GLN A 33 -7.03 24.52 16.29
CA GLN A 33 -6.37 24.37 17.59
C GLN A 33 -7.38 24.17 18.73
N GLY A 34 -7.04 23.28 19.69
CA GLY A 34 -7.83 23.08 20.92
C GLY A 34 -9.06 22.17 20.76
N GLN A 35 -9.23 21.54 19.61
CA GLN A 35 -10.29 20.54 19.40
C GLN A 35 -9.74 19.14 19.69
N ASP A 36 -10.47 18.34 20.49
CA ASP A 36 -10.02 17.02 20.95
C ASP A 36 -10.30 15.89 19.95
N GLN A 37 -11.30 16.06 19.09
CA GLN A 37 -11.62 15.04 18.08
C GLN A 37 -10.61 15.04 16.93
N PRO A 38 -10.34 13.87 16.30
CA PRO A 38 -9.51 13.83 15.12
C PRO A 38 -10.04 14.74 14.01
N LEU A 39 -9.14 15.43 13.30
CA LEU A 39 -9.49 16.10 12.05
C LEU A 39 -9.66 15.02 10.98
N VAL A 40 -10.82 14.97 10.35
CA VAL A 40 -11.03 14.10 9.18
C VAL A 40 -10.54 14.84 7.95
N ILE A 41 -9.63 14.21 7.20
CA ILE A 41 -9.13 14.72 5.93
C ILE A 41 -9.66 13.82 4.82
N GLU A 42 -10.56 14.37 4.01
CA GLU A 42 -11.22 13.69 2.87
C GLU A 42 -10.94 14.43 1.55
N GLN A 43 -9.80 15.11 1.45
CA GLN A 43 -9.45 15.90 0.29
C GLN A 43 -8.92 15.06 -0.87
N THR A 44 -9.37 15.39 -2.08
CA THR A 44 -8.82 14.84 -3.33
C THR A 44 -7.77 15.75 -3.94
N ASP A 45 -7.91 17.07 -3.74
CA ASP A 45 -6.91 18.03 -4.16
C ASP A 45 -5.64 17.89 -3.32
N PRO A 46 -4.47 17.66 -3.93
CA PRO A 46 -3.24 17.40 -3.20
C PRO A 46 -2.74 18.60 -2.39
N TYR A 47 -3.04 19.82 -2.84
CA TYR A 47 -2.64 21.03 -2.14
C TYR A 47 -3.48 21.24 -0.89
N ASP A 48 -4.79 21.17 -1.00
CA ASP A 48 -5.70 21.29 0.14
C ASP A 48 -5.45 20.17 1.16
N PHE A 49 -5.22 18.93 0.69
CA PHE A 49 -4.79 17.82 1.56
C PHE A 49 -3.51 18.17 2.33
N THR A 50 -2.51 18.70 1.63
CA THR A 50 -1.22 19.05 2.24
C THR A 50 -1.39 20.15 3.30
N VAL A 51 -2.18 21.18 3.01
CA VAL A 51 -2.49 22.26 3.97
C VAL A 51 -3.17 21.71 5.22
N GLU A 52 -4.25 20.94 5.07
CA GLU A 52 -4.98 20.37 6.21
C GLU A 52 -4.12 19.40 7.04
N PHE A 53 -3.35 18.55 6.37
CA PHE A 53 -2.48 17.59 7.04
C PHE A 53 -1.41 18.28 7.91
N PHE A 54 -0.65 19.21 7.33
CA PHE A 54 0.39 19.91 8.07
C PHE A 54 -0.17 20.92 9.09
N ALA A 55 -1.35 21.48 8.84
CA ALA A 55 -2.04 22.30 9.84
C ALA A 55 -2.41 21.47 11.08
N ALA A 56 -2.95 20.27 10.88
CA ALA A 56 -3.29 19.38 11.98
C ALA A 56 -2.05 18.92 12.77
N VAL A 57 -0.97 18.56 12.06
CA VAL A 57 0.32 18.22 12.70
C VAL A 57 0.83 19.40 13.51
N SER A 58 0.83 20.62 12.94
CA SER A 58 1.29 21.85 13.60
C SER A 58 0.44 22.22 14.83
N ALA A 59 -0.88 22.06 14.72
CA ALA A 59 -1.81 22.29 15.85
C ALA A 59 -1.73 21.20 16.91
N GLY A 60 -0.95 20.14 16.68
CA GLY A 60 -0.89 18.98 17.55
C GLY A 60 -2.22 18.24 17.65
N ARG A 61 -2.98 18.18 16.59
CA ARG A 61 -4.28 17.50 16.51
C ARG A 61 -4.12 16.08 15.94
N SER A 62 -4.95 15.16 16.37
CA SER A 62 -5.06 13.86 15.72
C SER A 62 -5.72 14.00 14.35
N ILE A 63 -5.33 13.13 13.40
CA ILE A 63 -5.78 13.11 12.02
C ILE A 63 -6.43 11.76 11.74
N ALA A 64 -7.54 11.75 10.99
CA ALA A 64 -8.13 10.55 10.43
C ALA A 64 -8.28 10.74 8.92
N LEU A 65 -7.54 9.97 8.14
CA LEU A 65 -7.64 10.01 6.69
C LEU A 65 -8.89 9.27 6.24
N ALA A 66 -9.66 9.86 5.32
CA ALA A 66 -10.85 9.26 4.76
C ALA A 66 -10.73 9.15 3.24
N ASN A 67 -11.25 8.06 2.68
CA ASN A 67 -11.33 7.92 1.23
C ASN A 67 -12.62 8.58 0.73
N PRO A 68 -12.55 9.63 -0.11
CA PRO A 68 -13.72 10.32 -0.64
C PRO A 68 -14.62 9.42 -1.51
N ASN A 69 -14.09 8.31 -2.01
CA ASN A 69 -14.82 7.38 -2.86
C ASN A 69 -15.52 6.24 -2.09
N TRP A 70 -15.49 6.27 -0.76
CA TRP A 70 -16.24 5.28 0.03
C TRP A 70 -17.74 5.38 -0.20
N GLY A 71 -18.39 4.21 -0.28
CA GLY A 71 -19.84 4.11 -0.26
C GLY A 71 -20.44 4.43 1.12
N ALA A 72 -21.77 4.46 1.20
CA ALA A 72 -22.48 4.83 2.42
C ALA A 72 -22.12 3.91 3.61
N GLN A 73 -22.01 2.61 3.40
CA GLN A 73 -21.70 1.64 4.44
C GLN A 73 -20.28 1.84 5.01
N GLU A 74 -19.30 2.10 4.16
CA GLU A 74 -17.92 2.34 4.58
C GLU A 74 -17.80 3.66 5.32
N ARG A 75 -18.50 4.71 4.88
CA ARG A 75 -18.58 6.00 5.58
C ARG A 75 -19.20 5.86 6.96
N GLU A 76 -20.29 5.07 7.08
CA GLU A 76 -20.93 4.78 8.36
C GLU A 76 -19.97 4.05 9.30
N GLN A 77 -19.29 3.01 8.83
CA GLN A 77 -18.28 2.28 9.60
C GLN A 77 -17.14 3.20 10.07
N PHE A 78 -16.62 4.04 9.19
CA PHE A 78 -15.55 4.97 9.51
C PHE A 78 -15.99 5.99 10.56
N THR A 79 -17.16 6.64 10.38
CA THR A 79 -17.67 7.63 11.34
C THR A 79 -17.97 7.03 12.70
N ALA A 80 -18.46 5.79 12.74
CA ALA A 80 -18.67 5.05 13.99
C ALA A 80 -17.32 4.77 14.70
N LEU A 81 -16.28 4.37 13.95
CA LEU A 81 -14.96 4.11 14.51
C LEU A 81 -14.34 5.35 15.17
N ILE A 82 -14.44 6.50 14.54
CA ILE A 82 -13.83 7.75 15.06
C ILE A 82 -14.73 8.52 16.03
N GLY A 83 -15.93 7.99 16.36
CA GLY A 83 -16.84 8.57 17.33
C GLY A 83 -17.58 9.82 16.84
N LEU A 84 -17.68 10.04 15.51
CA LEU A 84 -18.42 11.15 14.90
C LEU A 84 -19.89 10.78 14.54
N GLY A 85 -20.32 9.57 14.84
CA GLY A 85 -21.68 9.11 14.50
C GLY A 85 -22.70 9.31 15.61
N THR A 86 -23.97 9.54 15.21
CA THR A 86 -25.15 9.62 16.11
C THR A 86 -25.72 8.25 16.48
N LEU A 87 -25.05 7.16 16.14
CA LEU A 87 -25.48 5.80 16.48
C LEU A 87 -25.01 5.42 17.89
N PRO A 88 -25.85 4.76 18.69
CA PRO A 88 -25.43 4.26 19.99
C PRO A 88 -24.25 3.29 19.81
N PRO A 89 -23.29 3.29 20.72
CA PRO A 89 -22.15 2.39 20.62
C PRO A 89 -22.66 0.96 20.60
N VAL A 90 -22.30 0.20 19.55
CA VAL A 90 -22.45 -1.25 19.56
C VAL A 90 -21.68 -1.74 20.78
N SER A 91 -22.43 -2.28 21.73
CA SER A 91 -21.95 -2.76 23.02
C SER A 91 -21.07 -4.00 22.85
N VAL A 92 -19.83 -3.83 22.45
CA VAL A 92 -18.70 -4.74 22.74
C VAL A 92 -17.40 -3.96 22.56
N ILE A 93 -17.08 -3.05 23.45
CA ILE A 93 -15.69 -2.74 23.83
C ILE A 93 -15.76 -2.33 25.31
N SER A 94 -15.62 -3.30 26.16
CA SER A 94 -15.28 -3.07 27.56
C SER A 94 -13.85 -2.58 27.62
N SER A 95 -13.64 -1.52 28.39
CA SER A 95 -12.38 -0.84 28.66
C SER A 95 -11.80 0.00 27.51
N ALA A 96 -12.45 1.15 27.27
CA ALA A 96 -11.76 2.29 26.72
C ALA A 96 -10.59 2.65 27.62
N THR A 97 -9.38 2.26 27.24
CA THR A 97 -8.19 2.86 27.80
C THR A 97 -8.16 4.30 27.30
N ARG A 98 -8.75 5.21 28.07
CA ARG A 98 -8.54 6.64 27.91
C ARG A 98 -7.02 6.83 27.86
N LEU A 99 -6.51 7.23 26.71
CA LEU A 99 -5.15 7.73 26.58
C LEU A 99 -5.03 8.88 27.60
N LYS A 100 -4.36 8.60 28.72
CA LYS A 100 -4.16 9.59 29.79
C LYS A 100 -3.42 10.78 29.18
N SER A 101 -3.92 11.97 29.46
CA SER A 101 -3.39 13.28 29.12
C SER A 101 -1.95 13.47 29.64
N GLY A 102 -1.01 13.04 28.84
CA GLY A 102 0.39 13.47 28.87
C GLY A 102 0.71 13.82 27.42
N ARG A 103 1.63 14.72 27.12
CA ARG A 103 2.03 15.15 25.77
C ARG A 103 2.29 13.93 24.86
N GLN A 104 1.23 13.24 24.46
CA GLN A 104 1.30 12.08 23.56
C GLN A 104 1.40 12.59 22.13
N ALA A 105 2.30 11.97 21.38
CA ALA A 105 2.38 12.13 19.95
C ALA A 105 0.98 11.91 19.34
N LYS A 106 0.46 12.93 18.66
CA LYS A 106 -0.90 12.91 18.10
C LYS A 106 -1.03 11.78 17.09
N ALA A 107 -2.18 11.12 17.13
CA ALA A 107 -2.44 9.97 16.25
C ALA A 107 -2.69 10.42 14.81
N ILE A 108 -2.12 9.67 13.87
CA ILE A 108 -2.41 9.75 12.44
C ILE A 108 -3.05 8.41 12.08
N LEU A 109 -4.36 8.43 11.87
CA LEU A 109 -5.19 7.26 11.62
C LEU A 109 -5.29 7.06 10.11
N ILE A 110 -4.69 5.98 9.63
CA ILE A 110 -4.65 5.66 8.19
C ILE A 110 -5.52 4.44 7.95
N PRO A 111 -6.53 4.53 7.07
CA PRO A 111 -7.41 3.40 6.82
C PRO A 111 -6.66 2.26 6.14
N THR A 112 -6.81 1.08 6.69
CA THR A 112 -6.46 -0.18 6.07
C THR A 112 -7.72 -1.03 5.98
N GLY A 113 -7.97 -1.65 4.85
CA GLY A 113 -9.19 -2.38 4.64
C GLY A 113 -8.92 -3.82 4.31
N GLY A 114 -9.59 -4.73 5.01
CA GLY A 114 -9.89 -6.04 4.49
C GLY A 114 -11.36 -6.03 4.07
N THR A 115 -11.65 -6.50 2.89
CA THR A 115 -13.02 -6.61 2.35
C THR A 115 -13.93 -7.51 3.19
N THR A 116 -13.38 -8.30 4.10
CA THR A 116 -14.09 -9.28 4.93
C THR A 116 -14.41 -8.81 6.34
N ASN A 117 -13.66 -7.85 6.90
CA ASN A 117 -13.77 -7.47 8.33
C ASN A 117 -14.01 -5.98 8.57
N GLY A 118 -14.49 -5.24 7.56
CA GLY A 118 -14.73 -3.79 7.68
C GLY A 118 -13.45 -2.96 7.66
N ILE A 119 -13.63 -1.63 7.83
CA ILE A 119 -12.54 -0.66 7.87
C ILE A 119 -11.80 -0.80 9.21
N LYS A 120 -10.47 -0.82 9.15
CA LYS A 120 -9.59 -0.66 10.30
C LYS A 120 -8.77 0.60 10.12
N LEU A 121 -8.38 1.24 11.20
CA LEU A 121 -7.53 2.42 11.18
C LEU A 121 -6.20 2.07 11.86
N ALA A 122 -5.13 2.01 11.07
CA ALA A 122 -3.78 1.86 11.61
C ALA A 122 -3.37 3.18 12.27
N THR A 123 -2.95 3.11 13.52
CA THR A 123 -2.56 4.29 14.30
C THR A 123 -1.06 4.52 14.16
N HIS A 124 -0.68 5.55 13.43
CA HIS A 124 0.66 6.07 13.37
C HIS A 124 0.80 7.35 14.21
N ASN A 125 2.01 7.83 14.34
CA ASN A 125 2.33 9.17 14.79
C ASN A 125 3.40 9.78 13.87
N TRP A 126 3.74 11.04 14.07
CA TRP A 126 4.75 11.71 13.27
C TRP A 126 6.09 10.96 13.25
N GLU A 127 6.52 10.45 14.40
CA GLU A 127 7.79 9.74 14.55
C GLU A 127 7.86 8.45 13.72
N THR A 128 6.79 7.62 13.73
CA THR A 128 6.78 6.37 12.95
C THR A 128 6.86 6.64 11.45
N LEU A 129 6.19 7.70 10.96
CA LEU A 129 6.22 8.08 9.56
C LEU A 129 7.57 8.69 9.16
N GLU A 130 8.16 9.51 10.04
CA GLU A 130 9.49 10.09 9.84
C GLU A 130 10.58 9.00 9.76
N VAL A 131 10.54 8.00 10.65
CA VAL A 131 11.48 6.87 10.63
C VAL A 131 11.38 6.11 9.30
N ALA A 132 10.16 5.83 8.83
CA ALA A 132 9.95 5.19 7.53
C ALA A 132 10.52 6.01 6.37
N CYS A 133 10.34 7.34 6.38
CA CYS A 133 10.91 8.23 5.37
C CYS A 133 12.45 8.17 5.35
N LYS A 134 13.07 8.25 6.54
CA LYS A 134 14.53 8.15 6.69
C LYS A 134 15.08 6.81 6.25
N GLY A 135 14.39 5.71 6.56
CA GLY A 135 14.76 4.38 6.12
C GLY A 135 14.83 4.29 4.60
N VAL A 136 13.81 4.78 3.90
CA VAL A 136 13.80 4.81 2.42
C VAL A 136 14.89 5.74 1.88
N GLN A 137 15.10 6.90 2.48
CA GLN A 137 16.16 7.83 2.08
C GLN A 137 17.55 7.17 2.16
N GLN A 138 17.84 6.47 3.25
CA GLN A 138 19.10 5.72 3.43
C GLN A 138 19.23 4.58 2.43
N PHE A 139 18.15 3.83 2.20
CA PHE A 139 18.12 2.72 1.23
C PHE A 139 18.42 3.18 -0.20
N LEU A 140 18.01 4.39 -0.55
CA LEU A 140 18.30 5.02 -1.84
C LEU A 140 19.71 5.70 -1.90
N GLY A 141 20.55 5.51 -0.90
CA GLY A 141 21.89 6.08 -0.83
C GLY A 141 21.94 7.50 -0.25
N GLY A 142 20.89 7.97 0.37
CA GLY A 142 20.78 9.32 0.95
C GLY A 142 20.37 10.40 -0.06
N GLY A 143 20.46 11.66 0.38
CA GLY A 143 20.12 12.82 -0.45
C GLY A 143 18.61 13.09 -0.55
N ALA A 144 18.25 14.07 -1.35
CA ALA A 144 16.87 14.46 -1.59
C ALA A 144 16.10 13.38 -2.38
N ILE A 145 14.82 13.23 -2.08
CA ILE A 145 13.90 12.34 -2.80
C ILE A 145 12.88 13.22 -3.53
N ASP A 146 13.13 13.47 -4.81
CA ASP A 146 12.17 14.11 -5.68
C ASP A 146 11.15 13.09 -6.16
N SER A 147 9.87 13.38 -6.08
CA SER A 147 8.79 12.43 -6.33
C SER A 147 7.75 12.94 -7.31
N CYS A 148 7.24 12.02 -8.14
CA CYS A 148 5.97 12.19 -8.86
C CYS A 148 4.93 11.32 -8.15
N CYS A 149 3.93 11.95 -7.55
CA CYS A 149 2.91 11.26 -6.75
C CYS A 149 1.57 11.20 -7.49
N VAL A 150 1.28 10.06 -8.07
CA VAL A 150 0.00 9.78 -8.75
C VAL A 150 -0.92 8.89 -7.92
N LEU A 151 -0.50 8.54 -6.71
CA LEU A 151 -1.31 7.76 -5.77
C LEU A 151 -2.03 8.70 -4.80
N PRO A 152 -3.27 8.38 -4.40
CA PRO A 152 -4.06 9.23 -3.52
C PRO A 152 -3.38 9.47 -2.16
N LEU A 153 -3.34 10.72 -1.71
CA LEU A 153 -2.70 11.11 -0.45
C LEU A 153 -3.43 10.58 0.80
N TYR A 154 -4.72 10.28 0.70
CA TYR A 154 -5.48 9.63 1.78
C TYR A 154 -5.13 8.14 1.97
N HIS A 155 -4.26 7.57 1.13
CA HIS A 155 -3.65 6.25 1.33
C HIS A 155 -2.20 6.38 1.77
N VAL A 156 -1.72 5.39 2.54
CA VAL A 156 -0.34 5.36 3.03
C VAL A 156 0.67 5.48 1.89
N SER A 157 0.40 4.92 0.71
CA SER A 157 1.30 4.95 -0.45
C SER A 157 1.46 6.35 -1.05
N GLY A 158 0.41 7.17 -1.07
CA GLY A 158 0.49 8.57 -1.49
C GLY A 158 1.04 9.46 -0.38
N LEU A 159 0.50 9.35 0.84
CA LEU A 159 0.97 10.13 1.99
C LEU A 159 2.49 10.02 2.17
N MET A 160 3.03 8.81 2.10
CA MET A 160 4.46 8.60 2.32
C MET A 160 5.34 9.17 1.21
N GLN A 161 4.84 9.39 0.00
CA GLN A 161 5.57 10.12 -1.03
C GLN A 161 5.68 11.61 -0.69
N LEU A 162 4.57 12.22 -0.24
CA LEU A 162 4.57 13.60 0.26
C LEU A 162 5.57 13.76 1.42
N LEU A 163 5.51 12.86 2.41
CA LEU A 163 6.37 12.93 3.58
C LEU A 163 7.85 12.64 3.26
N ARG A 164 8.16 11.74 2.32
CA ARG A 164 9.53 11.50 1.87
C ARG A 164 10.14 12.75 1.21
N ALA A 165 9.40 13.44 0.34
CA ALA A 165 9.85 14.71 -0.24
C ALA A 165 10.07 15.77 0.85
N TYR A 166 9.14 15.90 1.79
CA TYR A 166 9.26 16.83 2.92
C TYR A 166 10.51 16.54 3.76
N HIS A 167 10.68 15.31 4.27
CA HIS A 167 11.75 14.95 5.19
C HIS A 167 13.14 14.92 4.55
N SER A 168 13.23 14.51 3.28
CA SER A 168 14.52 14.42 2.58
C SER A 168 15.02 15.75 2.05
N GLY A 169 14.22 16.79 2.09
CA GLY A 169 14.52 18.06 1.44
C GLY A 169 14.31 18.03 -0.08
N GLY A 170 13.62 17.02 -0.59
CA GLY A 170 13.30 16.82 -2.00
C GLY A 170 12.08 17.63 -2.44
N TYR A 171 11.64 17.33 -3.65
CA TYR A 171 10.58 18.01 -4.38
C TYR A 171 9.44 17.04 -4.69
N ILE A 172 8.21 17.51 -4.77
CA ILE A 172 7.06 16.68 -5.17
C ILE A 172 6.19 17.39 -6.20
N ARG A 173 5.73 16.61 -7.18
CA ARG A 173 4.65 16.97 -8.10
C ARG A 173 3.55 15.93 -8.05
N PHE A 174 2.33 16.32 -8.39
CA PHE A 174 1.15 15.46 -8.30
C PHE A 174 0.64 15.02 -9.68
N ASP A 175 1.53 14.97 -10.64
CA ASP A 175 1.35 14.42 -11.98
C ASP A 175 2.58 13.60 -12.39
N GLU A 176 2.58 13.07 -13.58
CA GLU A 176 3.68 12.29 -14.14
C GLU A 176 4.14 12.81 -15.50
N ASP A 177 4.00 14.11 -15.73
CA ASP A 177 4.40 14.75 -16.99
C ASP A 177 5.92 14.87 -17.12
N GLU A 178 6.61 15.08 -15.99
CA GLU A 178 8.07 15.17 -15.91
C GLU A 178 8.62 14.24 -14.83
N VAL A 179 9.02 13.03 -15.20
CA VAL A 179 9.51 12.00 -14.26
C VAL A 179 11.04 11.87 -14.24
N GLU A 180 11.76 12.56 -15.13
CA GLU A 180 13.22 12.43 -15.25
C GLU A 180 13.92 12.66 -13.92
N GLY A 181 14.77 11.71 -13.54
CA GLY A 181 15.53 11.73 -12.29
C GLY A 181 14.69 11.62 -11.01
N ARG A 182 13.36 11.48 -11.09
CA ARG A 182 12.44 11.45 -9.94
C ARG A 182 12.05 10.03 -9.57
N CYS A 183 11.56 9.89 -8.35
CA CYS A 183 10.95 8.65 -7.86
C CYS A 183 9.47 8.64 -8.22
N LEU A 184 9.00 7.51 -8.72
CA LEU A 184 7.59 7.28 -9.05
C LEU A 184 7.11 6.05 -8.27
N SER A 185 5.85 6.03 -7.85
CA SER A 185 5.25 4.86 -7.22
C SER A 185 4.02 4.41 -7.98
N TYR A 186 4.02 3.16 -8.39
CA TYR A 186 2.93 2.51 -9.10
C TYR A 186 2.41 1.28 -8.35
N VAL A 187 1.16 0.95 -8.60
CA VAL A 187 0.67 -0.42 -8.42
C VAL A 187 0.94 -1.23 -9.70
N PRO A 188 0.98 -2.58 -9.65
CA PRO A 188 1.28 -3.39 -10.82
C PRO A 188 0.40 -3.11 -12.04
N THR A 189 -0.89 -2.81 -11.84
CA THR A 189 -1.82 -2.46 -12.93
C THR A 189 -1.47 -1.15 -13.63
N GLN A 190 -0.95 -0.16 -12.89
CA GLN A 190 -0.48 1.10 -13.49
C GLN A 190 0.78 0.86 -14.33
N LEU A 191 1.75 0.10 -13.80
CA LEU A 191 2.93 -0.28 -14.57
C LEU A 191 2.54 -1.02 -15.85
N ARG A 192 1.64 -2.02 -15.76
CA ARG A 192 1.16 -2.76 -16.92
C ARG A 192 0.57 -1.85 -18.00
N ARG A 193 -0.30 -0.92 -17.60
CA ARG A 193 -0.88 0.07 -18.55
C ARG A 193 0.18 0.95 -19.17
N ALA A 194 1.16 1.37 -18.41
CA ALA A 194 2.25 2.19 -18.91
C ALA A 194 3.12 1.45 -19.94
N LEU A 195 3.26 0.11 -19.83
CA LEU A 195 4.01 -0.72 -20.79
C LEU A 195 3.29 -0.93 -22.13
N LEU A 196 2.04 -0.51 -22.27
CA LEU A 196 1.30 -0.56 -23.54
C LEU A 196 1.59 0.67 -24.42
N ASP A 197 2.28 1.68 -23.91
CA ASP A 197 2.59 2.93 -24.63
C ASP A 197 4.10 3.13 -24.74
N GLU A 198 4.63 3.05 -25.96
CA GLU A 198 6.07 3.21 -26.23
C GLU A 198 6.61 4.57 -25.76
N LYS A 199 5.83 5.66 -25.90
CA LYS A 199 6.26 6.98 -25.42
C LYS A 199 6.35 6.98 -23.91
N ARG A 200 5.39 6.33 -23.23
CA ARG A 200 5.42 6.20 -21.79
C ARG A 200 6.61 5.38 -21.32
N ILE A 201 6.94 4.29 -21.98
CA ILE A 201 8.15 3.49 -21.68
C ILE A 201 9.41 4.36 -21.76
N GLN A 202 9.55 5.18 -22.81
CA GLN A 202 10.70 6.08 -22.96
C GLN A 202 10.78 7.07 -21.80
N VAL A 203 9.67 7.66 -21.40
CA VAL A 203 9.59 8.57 -20.26
C VAL A 203 9.95 7.85 -18.95
N LEU A 204 9.39 6.65 -18.71
CA LEU A 204 9.66 5.87 -17.51
C LEU A 204 11.14 5.42 -17.40
N SER A 205 11.83 5.21 -18.52
CA SER A 205 13.25 4.86 -18.51
C SER A 205 14.16 5.95 -17.95
N THR A 206 13.69 7.20 -17.88
CA THR A 206 14.43 8.35 -17.33
C THR A 206 14.20 8.57 -15.83
N THR A 207 13.30 7.82 -15.19
CA THR A 207 13.06 7.93 -13.74
C THR A 207 14.28 7.48 -12.94
N ARG A 208 14.47 8.04 -11.76
CA ARG A 208 15.46 7.55 -10.80
C ARG A 208 15.10 6.14 -10.31
N VAL A 209 13.83 5.92 -9.98
CA VAL A 209 13.30 4.64 -9.53
C VAL A 209 11.77 4.61 -9.68
N ILE A 210 11.24 3.46 -10.05
CA ILE A 210 9.80 3.16 -10.07
C ILE A 210 9.52 2.14 -8.97
N PHE A 211 9.03 2.59 -7.82
CA PHE A 211 8.55 1.68 -6.78
C PHE A 211 7.27 0.99 -7.24
N VAL A 212 7.23 -0.33 -7.20
CA VAL A 212 6.04 -1.11 -7.54
C VAL A 212 5.62 -1.96 -6.36
N GLY A 213 4.42 -1.70 -5.85
CA GLY A 213 3.92 -2.37 -4.65
C GLY A 213 2.40 -2.28 -4.48
N GLY A 214 1.90 -2.63 -3.30
CA GLY A 214 0.47 -2.63 -2.98
C GLY A 214 -0.28 -3.89 -3.42
N ALA A 215 0.27 -4.65 -4.37
CA ALA A 215 -0.19 -5.97 -4.80
C ALA A 215 1.00 -6.82 -5.29
N PRO A 216 0.87 -8.14 -5.40
CA PRO A 216 1.88 -8.97 -6.05
C PRO A 216 2.13 -8.52 -7.48
N MET A 217 3.40 -8.45 -7.88
CA MET A 217 3.77 -8.17 -9.28
C MET A 217 3.93 -9.51 -10.01
N PRO A 218 3.10 -9.80 -11.04
CA PRO A 218 3.22 -11.03 -11.83
C PRO A 218 4.58 -11.13 -12.50
N GLU A 219 5.14 -12.35 -12.61
CA GLU A 219 6.46 -12.54 -13.23
C GLU A 219 6.48 -12.11 -14.70
N SER A 220 5.38 -12.27 -15.43
CA SER A 220 5.27 -11.77 -16.80
C SER A 220 5.45 -10.25 -16.90
N LEU A 221 4.91 -9.49 -15.94
CA LEU A 221 5.08 -8.03 -15.87
C LEU A 221 6.51 -7.67 -15.44
N ALA A 222 7.07 -8.40 -14.48
CA ALA A 222 8.44 -8.21 -14.03
C ALA A 222 9.45 -8.49 -15.17
N ALA A 223 9.25 -9.57 -15.93
CA ALA A 223 10.09 -9.93 -17.09
C ALA A 223 10.03 -8.84 -18.17
N ALA A 224 8.85 -8.34 -18.51
CA ALA A 224 8.68 -7.26 -19.49
C ALA A 224 9.41 -5.97 -19.03
N ALA A 225 9.29 -5.60 -17.76
CA ALA A 225 9.98 -4.43 -17.22
C ALA A 225 11.52 -4.58 -17.23
N ARG A 226 12.04 -5.80 -16.96
CA ARG A 226 13.47 -6.13 -17.05
C ARG A 226 13.99 -6.05 -18.49
N GLU A 227 13.26 -6.61 -19.45
CA GLU A 227 13.59 -6.55 -20.87
C GLU A 227 13.72 -5.10 -21.36
N LEU A 228 12.81 -4.24 -20.93
CA LEU A 228 12.82 -2.81 -21.22
C LEU A 228 13.84 -2.02 -20.36
N LYS A 229 14.56 -2.69 -19.46
CA LYS A 229 15.55 -2.09 -18.54
C LYS A 229 15.00 -0.92 -17.71
N LEU A 230 13.73 -0.98 -17.36
CA LEU A 230 13.10 0.05 -16.52
C LEU A 230 13.65 -0.01 -15.09
N PRO A 231 13.89 1.14 -14.43
CA PRO A 231 14.44 1.19 -13.08
C PRO A 231 13.36 0.83 -12.02
N VAL A 232 12.79 -0.36 -12.16
CA VAL A 232 11.76 -0.87 -11.26
C VAL A 232 12.39 -1.39 -9.99
N MET A 233 11.77 -1.04 -8.85
CA MET A 233 12.09 -1.50 -7.51
C MET A 233 10.82 -2.11 -6.90
N PRO A 234 10.64 -3.44 -6.95
CA PRO A 234 9.55 -4.09 -6.25
C PRO A 234 9.65 -3.85 -4.75
N VAL A 235 8.54 -3.46 -4.12
CA VAL A 235 8.51 -3.14 -2.69
C VAL A 235 7.47 -3.97 -1.96
N TYR A 236 7.82 -4.38 -0.74
CA TYR A 236 6.92 -5.00 0.21
C TYR A 236 6.64 -4.05 1.36
N GLY A 237 5.36 -3.96 1.72
CA GLY A 237 4.91 -3.15 2.83
C GLY A 237 3.40 -3.00 2.85
N MET A 238 2.93 -2.35 3.89
CA MET A 238 1.50 -2.20 4.17
C MET A 238 1.25 -0.94 4.99
N THR A 239 -0.01 -0.65 5.28
CA THR A 239 -0.34 0.53 6.10
C THR A 239 0.32 0.44 7.48
N GLU A 240 0.37 -0.75 8.05
CA GLU A 240 0.93 -1.04 9.38
C GLU A 240 2.46 -0.81 9.47
N THR A 241 3.15 -0.78 8.31
CA THR A 241 4.60 -0.52 8.21
C THR A 241 4.93 0.87 7.65
N ALA A 242 3.96 1.80 7.64
CA ALA A 242 4.12 3.11 7.01
C ALA A 242 4.60 3.02 5.55
N ALA A 243 3.93 2.22 4.73
CA ALA A 243 4.23 1.80 3.39
C ALA A 243 5.36 0.74 3.32
N MET A 244 6.44 0.99 2.58
CA MET A 244 7.45 -0.02 2.27
C MET A 244 8.39 -0.31 3.44
N VAL A 245 8.63 -1.59 3.71
CA VAL A 245 9.53 -2.09 4.76
C VAL A 245 10.63 -3.00 4.21
N ALA A 246 10.48 -3.48 2.97
CA ALA A 246 11.52 -4.17 2.23
C ALA A 246 11.40 -3.86 0.73
N ALA A 247 12.51 -3.95 0.00
CA ALA A 247 12.55 -3.71 -1.44
C ALA A 247 13.62 -4.54 -2.14
N ILE A 248 13.38 -4.86 -3.40
CA ILE A 248 14.40 -5.44 -4.30
C ILE A 248 15.12 -4.28 -4.98
N PRO A 249 16.44 -4.06 -4.74
CA PRO A 249 17.17 -2.99 -5.41
C PRO A 249 17.06 -3.07 -6.93
N VAL A 250 17.06 -1.92 -7.61
CA VAL A 250 16.94 -1.85 -9.08
C VAL A 250 17.99 -2.72 -9.78
N THR A 251 19.25 -2.68 -9.31
CA THR A 251 20.34 -3.49 -9.87
C THR A 251 20.03 -4.99 -9.80
N ASP A 252 19.51 -5.43 -8.66
CA ASP A 252 19.22 -6.83 -8.41
C ASP A 252 17.98 -7.25 -9.22
N PHE A 253 16.95 -6.41 -9.25
CA PHE A 253 15.77 -6.63 -10.09
C PHE A 253 16.12 -6.83 -11.57
N LEU A 254 17.06 -6.02 -12.10
CA LEU A 254 17.44 -6.07 -13.50
C LEU A 254 18.35 -7.27 -13.84
N THR A 255 19.09 -7.80 -12.87
CA THR A 255 20.11 -8.83 -13.11
C THR A 255 19.71 -10.23 -12.65
N ASP A 256 18.79 -10.33 -11.70
CA ASP A 256 18.34 -11.62 -11.15
C ASP A 256 16.81 -11.66 -11.01
N SER A 257 16.17 -12.52 -11.79
CA SER A 257 14.72 -12.72 -11.73
C SER A 257 14.21 -13.33 -10.42
N ARG A 258 15.12 -13.89 -9.62
CA ARG A 258 14.82 -14.50 -8.31
C ARG A 258 15.33 -13.67 -7.15
N ALA A 259 15.71 -12.42 -7.39
CA ALA A 259 16.18 -11.55 -6.33
C ALA A 259 15.13 -11.39 -5.22
N GLY A 260 15.54 -11.58 -3.97
CA GLY A 260 14.73 -11.30 -2.79
C GLY A 260 14.87 -9.86 -2.32
N ALA A 261 13.92 -9.40 -1.50
CA ALA A 261 13.89 -8.04 -0.98
C ALA A 261 14.83 -7.88 0.22
N LEU A 262 15.51 -6.75 0.29
CA LEU A 262 16.29 -6.31 1.45
C LEU A 262 15.42 -5.48 2.40
N PRO A 263 15.60 -5.62 3.73
CA PRO A 263 14.93 -4.76 4.70
C PRO A 263 15.31 -3.28 4.51
N ILE A 264 14.37 -2.39 4.81
CA ILE A 264 14.54 -0.94 4.73
C ILE A 264 14.67 -0.34 6.13
N GLY A 265 15.64 0.55 6.33
CA GLY A 265 15.87 1.26 7.59
C GLY A 265 16.28 0.32 8.72
N ASP A 266 15.56 0.37 9.84
CA ASP A 266 15.79 -0.49 11.02
C ASP A 266 14.91 -1.75 11.02
N ALA A 267 14.30 -2.11 9.89
CA ALA A 267 13.43 -3.26 9.82
C ALA A 267 14.20 -4.56 10.04
N ASN A 268 13.78 -5.35 11.02
CA ASN A 268 14.16 -6.74 11.19
C ASN A 268 12.97 -7.61 10.77
N ILE A 269 13.20 -8.53 9.84
CA ILE A 269 12.17 -9.41 9.26
C ILE A 269 12.51 -10.85 9.58
N GLU A 270 11.58 -11.55 10.19
CA GLU A 270 11.70 -12.95 10.57
C GLU A 270 10.52 -13.75 10.04
N ILE A 271 10.72 -15.04 9.85
CA ILE A 271 9.65 -15.98 9.50
C ILE A 271 9.33 -16.81 10.73
N ASP A 272 8.07 -16.79 11.16
CA ASP A 272 7.66 -17.58 12.31
C ASP A 272 7.50 -19.08 11.95
N SER A 273 7.23 -19.91 12.95
CA SER A 273 7.08 -21.37 12.77
C SER A 273 5.91 -21.77 11.86
N SER A 274 5.02 -20.87 11.54
CA SER A 274 3.90 -21.10 10.62
C SER A 274 4.17 -20.58 9.19
N GLY A 275 5.36 -20.05 8.92
CA GLY A 275 5.73 -19.47 7.62
C GLY A 275 5.32 -18.01 7.44
N ARG A 276 4.81 -17.36 8.49
CA ARG A 276 4.33 -15.97 8.43
C ARG A 276 5.46 -14.98 8.65
N ILE A 277 5.36 -13.87 7.94
CA ILE A 277 6.31 -12.76 8.04
C ILE A 277 6.04 -11.94 9.30
N ARG A 278 7.04 -11.88 10.19
CA ARG A 278 7.07 -11.02 11.38
C ARG A 278 8.00 -9.85 11.11
N ILE A 279 7.56 -8.65 11.47
CA ILE A 279 8.28 -7.41 11.22
C ILE A 279 8.49 -6.68 12.55
N GLN A 280 9.72 -6.28 12.82
CA GLN A 280 10.08 -5.37 13.90
C GLN A 280 10.72 -4.13 13.28
N SER A 281 10.24 -2.94 13.63
CA SER A 281 10.78 -1.66 13.16
C SER A 281 10.21 -0.53 14.01
N SER A 282 10.96 0.55 14.17
CA SER A 282 10.47 1.79 14.78
C SER A 282 9.42 2.50 13.93
N ALA A 283 9.31 2.15 12.63
CA ALA A 283 8.29 2.65 11.72
C ALA A 283 6.92 1.98 11.87
N LEU A 284 6.80 0.90 12.66
CA LEU A 284 5.55 0.19 12.86
C LEU A 284 4.47 1.09 13.48
N PHE A 285 3.24 0.86 13.06
CA PHE A 285 2.06 1.46 13.68
C PHE A 285 1.98 1.13 15.18
N LYS A 286 1.21 1.90 15.93
CA LYS A 286 1.05 1.70 17.38
C LYS A 286 -0.05 0.71 17.74
N GLY A 287 -0.69 0.11 16.76
CA GLY A 287 -1.87 -0.76 16.84
C GLY A 287 -3.05 -0.18 16.07
N TYR A 288 -4.14 -0.94 15.97
CA TYR A 288 -5.35 -0.43 15.35
C TYR A 288 -6.12 0.48 16.32
N TYR A 289 -6.70 1.54 15.80
CA TYR A 289 -7.50 2.48 16.59
C TYR A 289 -8.68 1.76 17.27
N GLY A 290 -8.81 1.96 18.58
CA GLY A 290 -9.81 1.27 19.41
C GLY A 290 -9.45 -0.17 19.78
N GLY A 291 -8.32 -0.71 19.30
CA GLY A 291 -7.79 -2.02 19.66
C GLY A 291 -6.65 -1.98 20.68
N GLU A 292 -6.05 -3.13 20.94
CA GLU A 292 -4.88 -3.25 21.82
C GLU A 292 -3.63 -2.61 21.14
N PRO A 293 -2.79 -1.94 21.93
CA PRO A 293 -1.51 -1.44 21.43
C PRO A 293 -0.63 -2.58 20.91
N LEU A 294 0.13 -2.29 19.86
CA LEU A 294 1.12 -3.22 19.35
C LEU A 294 2.25 -3.41 20.37
N ASP A 295 2.55 -4.66 20.70
CA ASP A 295 3.77 -5.00 21.45
C ASP A 295 4.98 -4.90 20.49
N LEU A 296 5.67 -3.77 20.55
CA LEU A 296 6.82 -3.50 19.67
C LEU A 296 7.99 -4.47 19.90
N ALA A 297 8.11 -5.08 21.10
CA ALA A 297 9.15 -6.07 21.36
C ALA A 297 8.87 -7.39 20.61
N ARG A 298 7.60 -7.74 20.44
CA ARG A 298 7.16 -8.86 19.62
C ARG A 298 7.12 -8.56 18.14
N GLY A 299 6.99 -7.29 17.77
CA GLY A 299 6.78 -6.84 16.42
C GLY A 299 5.38 -7.18 15.87
N TYR A 300 5.17 -6.85 14.61
CA TYR A 300 3.90 -7.11 13.91
C TYR A 300 3.97 -8.42 13.13
N LEU A 301 3.03 -9.32 13.38
CA LEU A 301 2.86 -10.55 12.62
C LEU A 301 1.86 -10.29 11.49
N SER A 302 2.36 -10.23 10.26
CA SER A 302 1.55 -9.93 9.09
C SER A 302 0.62 -11.09 8.71
N GLY A 303 -0.30 -10.84 7.77
CA GLY A 303 -1.08 -11.90 7.11
C GLY A 303 -0.35 -12.53 5.93
N ASP A 304 0.90 -12.15 5.68
CA ASP A 304 1.68 -12.61 4.55
C ASP A 304 2.61 -13.76 4.94
N GLU A 305 2.80 -14.70 4.03
CA GLU A 305 3.74 -15.83 4.13
C GLU A 305 4.98 -15.53 3.28
N GLY A 306 6.10 -16.12 3.68
CA GLY A 306 7.35 -15.94 2.96
C GLY A 306 8.47 -16.80 3.52
N TYR A 307 9.65 -16.63 2.97
CA TYR A 307 10.89 -17.20 3.48
C TYR A 307 12.06 -16.23 3.33
N ILE A 308 13.10 -16.45 4.09
CA ILE A 308 14.36 -15.72 3.96
C ILE A 308 15.37 -16.70 3.36
N ASP A 309 16.04 -16.27 2.30
CA ASP A 309 17.05 -17.07 1.62
C ASP A 309 18.42 -17.02 2.33
N GLU A 310 19.40 -17.77 1.81
CA GLU A 310 20.76 -17.85 2.33
C GLU A 310 21.54 -16.52 2.31
N ASN A 311 21.06 -15.53 1.55
CA ASN A 311 21.61 -14.18 1.46
C ASN A 311 20.82 -13.18 2.33
N GLU A 312 20.04 -13.67 3.29
CA GLU A 312 19.20 -12.88 4.20
C GLU A 312 18.15 -12.00 3.46
N ARG A 313 17.66 -12.46 2.31
CA ARG A 313 16.68 -11.74 1.50
C ARG A 313 15.28 -12.32 1.69
N LEU A 314 14.28 -11.44 1.80
CA LEU A 314 12.89 -11.80 1.94
C LEU A 314 12.27 -12.16 0.59
N HIS A 315 11.61 -13.29 0.54
CA HIS A 315 10.72 -13.72 -0.54
C HIS A 315 9.30 -13.85 -0.01
N VAL A 316 8.40 -12.98 -0.47
CA VAL A 316 6.96 -13.03 -0.11
C VAL A 316 6.27 -14.02 -1.05
N THR A 317 5.72 -15.09 -0.48
CA THR A 317 5.09 -16.17 -1.27
C THR A 317 3.58 -16.00 -1.42
N GLY A 318 2.91 -15.31 -0.51
CA GLY A 318 1.47 -15.10 -0.61
C GLY A 318 0.86 -14.49 0.64
N ARG A 319 -0.47 -14.61 0.73
CA ARG A 319 -1.25 -14.20 1.91
C ARG A 319 -1.98 -15.40 2.48
N ILE A 320 -1.88 -15.60 3.77
CA ILE A 320 -2.56 -16.70 4.45
C ILE A 320 -4.10 -16.57 4.37
N ASP A 321 -4.60 -15.34 4.31
CA ASP A 321 -6.04 -15.06 4.20
C ASP A 321 -6.58 -15.16 2.76
N ARG A 322 -5.72 -15.34 1.75
CA ARG A 322 -6.11 -15.64 0.36
C ARG A 322 -6.17 -17.14 0.06
N LEU A 323 -5.48 -17.95 0.85
CA LEU A 323 -5.53 -19.39 0.71
C LEU A 323 -6.96 -19.89 0.99
N PHE A 324 -7.44 -20.79 0.19
CA PHE A 324 -8.76 -21.39 0.40
C PHE A 324 -8.74 -22.90 0.17
N ILE A 325 -9.78 -23.57 0.64
CA ILE A 325 -9.92 -25.02 0.48
C ILE A 325 -11.00 -25.28 -0.56
N SER A 326 -10.63 -25.98 -1.63
CA SER A 326 -11.54 -26.44 -2.69
C SER A 326 -11.48 -27.95 -2.77
N GLY A 327 -12.61 -28.64 -2.56
CA GLY A 327 -12.68 -30.09 -2.61
C GLY A 327 -11.73 -30.82 -1.64
N GLY A 328 -11.38 -30.17 -0.52
CA GLY A 328 -10.45 -30.73 0.48
C GLY A 328 -8.97 -30.38 0.25
N GLU A 329 -8.62 -29.78 -0.89
CA GLU A 329 -7.27 -29.36 -1.23
C GLU A 329 -7.04 -27.86 -0.97
N LYS A 330 -5.86 -27.52 -0.45
CA LYS A 330 -5.45 -26.13 -0.21
C LYS A 330 -4.97 -25.49 -1.53
N ILE A 331 -5.60 -24.41 -1.95
CA ILE A 331 -5.26 -23.68 -3.16
C ILE A 331 -4.68 -22.32 -2.81
N ASP A 332 -3.52 -22.00 -3.41
CA ASP A 332 -2.98 -20.65 -3.46
C ASP A 332 -3.45 -19.98 -4.76
N PRO A 333 -4.30 -18.93 -4.68
CA PRO A 333 -4.74 -18.20 -5.85
C PRO A 333 -3.59 -17.62 -6.68
N ARG A 334 -2.48 -17.25 -6.04
CA ARG A 334 -1.32 -16.66 -6.72
C ARG A 334 -0.69 -17.63 -7.72
N GLU A 335 -0.53 -18.89 -7.32
CA GLU A 335 0.04 -19.92 -8.20
C GLU A 335 -0.82 -20.10 -9.47
N VAL A 336 -2.14 -19.99 -9.32
CA VAL A 336 -3.07 -20.03 -10.44
C VAL A 336 -3.00 -18.75 -11.28
N GLU A 337 -2.95 -17.59 -10.62
CA GLU A 337 -2.80 -16.29 -11.29
C GLU A 337 -1.51 -16.23 -12.13
N ASP A 338 -0.40 -16.72 -11.60
CA ASP A 338 0.89 -16.77 -12.31
C ASP A 338 0.81 -17.67 -13.55
N ALA A 339 0.23 -18.86 -13.42
CA ALA A 339 0.06 -19.78 -14.54
C ALA A 339 -0.86 -19.22 -15.64
N VAL A 340 -1.96 -18.57 -15.26
CA VAL A 340 -2.90 -17.97 -16.22
C VAL A 340 -2.29 -16.73 -16.87
N SER A 341 -1.56 -15.90 -16.12
CA SER A 341 -0.91 -14.69 -16.65
C SER A 341 0.19 -15.00 -17.68
N ALA A 342 0.75 -16.20 -17.64
CA ALA A 342 1.73 -16.67 -18.62
C ALA A 342 1.10 -17.06 -19.98
N ILE A 343 -0.23 -17.17 -20.08
CA ILE A 343 -0.93 -17.48 -21.32
C ILE A 343 -0.96 -16.20 -22.18
N ALA A 344 -0.45 -16.31 -23.41
CA ALA A 344 -0.49 -15.20 -24.37
C ALA A 344 -1.92 -14.69 -24.60
N GLY A 345 -2.11 -13.39 -24.60
CA GLY A 345 -3.41 -12.72 -24.73
C GLY A 345 -4.08 -12.38 -23.40
N VAL A 346 -3.56 -12.84 -22.25
CA VAL A 346 -4.03 -12.42 -20.92
C VAL A 346 -3.36 -11.11 -20.53
N GLU A 347 -4.18 -10.13 -20.15
CA GLU A 347 -3.69 -8.82 -19.68
C GLU A 347 -3.70 -8.73 -18.16
N GLU A 348 -4.84 -9.01 -17.53
CA GLU A 348 -5.00 -9.03 -16.08
C GLU A 348 -5.68 -10.33 -15.66
N VAL A 349 -5.37 -10.83 -14.46
CA VAL A 349 -5.94 -12.07 -13.92
C VAL A 349 -6.17 -11.97 -12.42
N MET A 350 -7.21 -12.61 -11.95
CA MET A 350 -7.53 -12.76 -10.54
C MET A 350 -8.22 -14.10 -10.28
N ALA A 351 -7.65 -14.88 -9.37
CA ALA A 351 -8.17 -16.16 -8.93
C ALA A 351 -8.80 -16.04 -7.53
N LEU A 352 -9.97 -16.64 -7.35
CA LEU A 352 -10.75 -16.56 -6.12
C LEU A 352 -11.39 -17.90 -5.76
N GLY A 353 -11.45 -18.19 -4.47
CA GLY A 353 -12.34 -19.21 -3.91
C GLY A 353 -13.73 -18.62 -3.67
N LEU A 354 -14.72 -18.96 -4.47
CA LEU A 354 -16.10 -18.53 -4.28
C LEU A 354 -16.91 -19.66 -3.58
N PRO A 355 -17.84 -19.31 -2.68
CA PRO A 355 -18.69 -20.32 -2.02
C PRO A 355 -19.37 -21.24 -3.03
N ASP A 356 -19.28 -22.54 -2.81
CA ASP A 356 -19.84 -23.57 -3.69
C ASP A 356 -20.36 -24.76 -2.85
N PRO A 357 -21.57 -25.29 -3.10
CA PRO A 357 -22.15 -26.37 -2.31
C PRO A 357 -21.41 -27.72 -2.44
N GLU A 358 -20.74 -27.99 -3.54
CA GLU A 358 -20.03 -29.24 -3.81
C GLU A 358 -18.57 -29.16 -3.32
N TRP A 359 -17.89 -28.05 -3.59
CA TRP A 359 -16.45 -27.87 -3.34
C TRP A 359 -16.16 -27.16 -2.02
N GLY A 360 -17.19 -26.65 -1.32
CA GLY A 360 -17.04 -25.70 -0.22
C GLY A 360 -16.67 -24.30 -0.75
N GLN A 361 -15.56 -24.24 -1.50
CA GLN A 361 -15.18 -23.09 -2.33
C GLN A 361 -14.70 -23.60 -3.69
N LYS A 362 -15.25 -23.06 -4.80
CA LYS A 362 -14.76 -23.34 -6.14
C LYS A 362 -13.76 -22.29 -6.57
N LEU A 363 -12.73 -22.72 -7.29
CA LEU A 363 -11.74 -21.83 -7.89
C LEU A 363 -12.32 -21.21 -9.16
N VAL A 364 -12.50 -19.89 -9.12
CA VAL A 364 -12.96 -19.09 -10.28
C VAL A 364 -11.87 -18.10 -10.64
N VAL A 365 -11.54 -18.00 -11.92
CA VAL A 365 -10.57 -17.04 -12.44
C VAL A 365 -11.28 -16.01 -13.30
N TYR A 366 -11.10 -14.74 -12.96
CA TYR A 366 -11.45 -13.60 -13.81
C TYR A 366 -10.21 -13.14 -14.55
N TYR A 367 -10.36 -12.82 -15.83
CA TYR A 367 -9.25 -12.31 -16.63
C TYR A 367 -9.72 -11.28 -17.66
N THR A 368 -8.80 -10.40 -18.08
CA THR A 368 -8.99 -9.46 -19.19
C THR A 368 -8.05 -9.83 -20.34
N GLY A 369 -8.29 -9.26 -21.52
CA GLY A 369 -7.51 -9.54 -22.72
C GLY A 369 -8.27 -10.36 -23.76
N GLU A 370 -7.58 -11.19 -24.52
CA GLU A 370 -8.15 -12.02 -25.58
C GLU A 370 -8.97 -13.19 -25.03
N GLU A 371 -9.92 -13.69 -25.81
CA GLU A 371 -10.67 -14.90 -25.45
C GLU A 371 -9.75 -16.12 -25.46
N LEU A 372 -9.70 -16.84 -24.33
CA LEU A 372 -8.85 -18.01 -24.19
C LEU A 372 -9.60 -19.27 -24.61
N VAL A 373 -9.13 -19.85 -25.69
CA VAL A 373 -9.55 -21.18 -26.17
C VAL A 373 -8.55 -22.21 -25.63
N ASP A 374 -9.03 -23.39 -25.22
CA ASP A 374 -8.21 -24.53 -24.75
C ASP A 374 -7.34 -24.20 -23.49
N TRP A 375 -7.79 -23.26 -22.66
CA TRP A 375 -7.07 -22.87 -21.44
C TRP A 375 -6.82 -24.05 -20.48
N LYS A 376 -7.74 -25.01 -20.42
CA LYS A 376 -7.59 -26.20 -19.55
C LYS A 376 -6.37 -27.04 -19.91
N GLU A 377 -6.17 -27.27 -21.20
CA GLU A 377 -5.03 -28.01 -21.71
C GLU A 377 -3.73 -27.31 -21.42
N ARG A 378 -3.69 -25.99 -21.63
CA ARG A 378 -2.51 -25.16 -21.35
C ARG A 378 -2.16 -25.13 -19.86
N LEU A 379 -3.16 -25.04 -18.97
CA LEU A 379 -2.94 -25.02 -17.53
C LEU A 379 -2.57 -26.38 -16.95
N LYS A 380 -3.01 -27.51 -17.54
CA LYS A 380 -2.61 -28.85 -17.12
C LYS A 380 -1.12 -29.12 -17.22
N GLU A 381 -0.42 -28.40 -18.07
CA GLU A 381 1.04 -28.51 -18.21
C GLU A 381 1.78 -27.82 -17.07
N GLN A 382 1.13 -26.89 -16.37
CA GLN A 382 1.74 -26.05 -15.35
C GLN A 382 1.17 -26.25 -13.94
N LEU A 383 -0.09 -26.69 -13.84
CA LEU A 383 -0.82 -26.82 -12.59
C LEU A 383 -1.27 -28.26 -12.33
N ALA A 384 -1.23 -28.67 -11.07
CA ALA A 384 -1.86 -29.92 -10.66
C ALA A 384 -3.37 -29.86 -10.92
N THR A 385 -3.98 -31.02 -11.20
CA THR A 385 -5.39 -31.13 -11.63
C THR A 385 -6.36 -30.45 -10.65
N TYR A 386 -6.12 -30.54 -9.34
CA TYR A 386 -6.97 -29.92 -8.32
C TYR A 386 -6.84 -28.38 -8.26
N LYS A 387 -5.81 -27.81 -8.88
CA LYS A 387 -5.59 -26.36 -9.02
C LYS A 387 -6.13 -25.79 -10.32
N LEU A 388 -6.74 -26.62 -11.17
CA LEU A 388 -7.37 -26.13 -12.38
C LEU A 388 -8.66 -25.38 -12.03
N PRO A 389 -8.88 -24.17 -12.60
CA PRO A 389 -10.11 -23.44 -12.37
C PRO A 389 -11.36 -24.25 -12.77
N GLN A 390 -12.40 -24.20 -11.94
CA GLN A 390 -13.71 -24.70 -12.32
C GLN A 390 -14.35 -23.76 -13.35
N GLU A 391 -14.06 -22.45 -13.24
CA GLU A 391 -14.57 -21.43 -14.16
C GLU A 391 -13.48 -20.44 -14.54
N MET A 392 -13.42 -20.08 -15.83
CA MET A 392 -12.61 -18.99 -16.37
C MET A 392 -13.56 -17.96 -16.98
N LEU A 393 -13.57 -16.75 -16.45
CA LEU A 393 -14.50 -15.69 -16.83
C LEU A 393 -13.74 -14.51 -17.42
N ARG A 394 -13.91 -14.31 -18.74
CA ARG A 394 -13.41 -13.10 -19.39
C ARG A 394 -14.29 -11.91 -18.99
N VAL A 395 -13.65 -10.82 -18.59
CA VAL A 395 -14.32 -9.56 -18.23
C VAL A 395 -13.62 -8.39 -18.93
N ASP A 396 -14.34 -7.30 -19.16
CA ASP A 396 -13.74 -6.10 -19.75
C ASP A 396 -12.80 -5.38 -18.76
N ARG A 397 -13.06 -5.55 -17.47
CA ARG A 397 -12.28 -5.00 -16.37
C ARG A 397 -12.39 -5.91 -15.15
N LEU A 398 -11.27 -6.18 -14.46
CA LEU A 398 -11.33 -6.92 -13.22
C LEU A 398 -12.23 -6.19 -12.21
N PRO A 399 -13.04 -6.93 -11.43
CA PRO A 399 -13.88 -6.37 -10.38
C PRO A 399 -13.02 -5.96 -9.18
N LEU A 400 -12.23 -4.92 -9.36
CA LEU A 400 -11.33 -4.35 -8.36
C LEU A 400 -11.81 -2.97 -7.96
N ASP A 401 -11.60 -2.61 -6.68
CA ASP A 401 -11.70 -1.23 -6.22
C ASP A 401 -10.51 -0.38 -6.72
N GLU A 402 -10.51 0.90 -6.38
CA GLU A 402 -9.43 1.83 -6.76
C GLU A 402 -8.05 1.47 -6.17
N LYS A 403 -8.03 0.59 -5.17
CA LYS A 403 -6.82 0.05 -4.52
C LYS A 403 -6.36 -1.26 -5.15
N GLY A 404 -7.01 -1.71 -6.22
CA GLY A 404 -6.75 -3.02 -6.81
C GLY A 404 -7.24 -4.20 -5.98
N LYS A 405 -8.19 -3.97 -5.05
CA LYS A 405 -8.82 -5.04 -4.26
C LYS A 405 -10.13 -5.49 -4.90
N PHE A 406 -10.42 -6.79 -4.77
CA PHE A 406 -11.60 -7.40 -5.32
C PHE A 406 -12.90 -6.82 -4.72
N LEU A 407 -13.79 -6.38 -5.60
CA LEU A 407 -15.16 -6.07 -5.29
C LEU A 407 -15.98 -7.37 -5.42
N ARG A 408 -16.46 -7.94 -4.31
CA ARG A 408 -17.34 -9.11 -4.38
C ARG A 408 -18.59 -8.75 -5.17
N PRO A 409 -19.00 -9.58 -6.15
CA PRO A 409 -20.32 -9.43 -6.74
C PRO A 409 -21.37 -9.53 -5.62
N SER A 410 -22.29 -8.57 -5.61
CA SER A 410 -23.46 -8.55 -4.71
C SER A 410 -24.39 -9.71 -4.95
#